data_1735e720d568186ed9fb044f7184d55e
#
_entry.id   1735e720d568186ed9fb044f7184d55e
#
_cell.length_a   1.000
_cell.length_b   1.000
_cell.length_c   1.000
_cell.angle_alpha   90.00
_cell.angle_beta   90.00
_cell.angle_gamma   90.00
#
_symmetry.space_group_name_H-M   'P 1'
#
loop_
_entity.id
_entity.type
_entity.pdbx_description
1 polymer ?
#
loop_
_entity_poly.entity_id
_entity_poly.type
_entity_poly.pdbx_seq_one_letter_code
_entity_poly.pdbx_strand_id
1 'polypeptide(L)'
;MKKSKKTLRQIIALMAIAFTTISLTACGGSDDDGDKDDLITASEYLPGKEWTIGNETYSFYKNHLLVCESSANVTTGGLTSQAYLYFGTWQLDGNRLTAAITSSTQPNFDASKFFHGTYSNVHTEKDTSGGTISSDKPGSITITEPKPYIVGTGTDGKSCYIYYHKNMTEDKTDETIHDRALHGTWYNKVQLTDTKNGTMKTYEAKMIFNADGTVQFVIGDVIDFTTTYETKNGTVTLGSYILKDNPASFIYLQYGPVVSLYDVSQTRYTCDRWYNTPQ
;
A
#
# COMPACT_ATOMS: atom_id res chain seq x y z
N MET A 1 16.01 -23.91 50.36
CA MET A 1 16.87 -23.90 49.16
C MET A 1 16.53 -22.72 48.27
N LYS A 2 17.35 -21.65 48.31
CA LYS A 2 17.31 -20.50 47.46
C LYS A 2 18.24 -20.68 46.26
N LYS A 3 17.74 -20.66 45.02
CA LYS A 3 18.45 -20.45 43.74
C LYS A 3 17.37 -20.22 42.68
N SER A 4 17.32 -19.29 41.81
CA SER A 4 18.20 -18.28 41.26
C SER A 4 17.32 -17.47 40.33
N LYS A 5 17.00 -16.22 40.70
CA LYS A 5 16.25 -15.25 39.83
C LYS A 5 17.21 -14.25 39.19
N LYS A 6 18.33 -14.68 38.67
CA LYS A 6 19.37 -13.77 38.15
C LYS A 6 19.70 -13.89 36.68
N THR A 7 19.02 -14.72 35.87
CA THR A 7 19.45 -14.99 34.50
C THR A 7 18.55 -14.40 33.40
N LEU A 8 17.47 -13.68 33.75
CA LEU A 8 16.55 -13.14 32.74
C LEU A 8 16.68 -11.62 32.53
N ARG A 9 17.64 -10.97 33.17
CA ARG A 9 17.86 -9.52 33.03
C ARG A 9 19.07 -9.12 32.17
N GLN A 10 19.80 -10.06 31.60
CA GLN A 10 21.01 -9.78 30.82
C GLN A 10 20.88 -10.01 29.29
N ILE A 11 19.71 -10.39 28.78
CA ILE A 11 19.50 -10.60 27.32
C ILE A 11 18.78 -9.42 26.65
N ILE A 12 18.27 -8.44 27.41
CA ILE A 12 17.56 -7.27 26.83
C ILE A 12 18.49 -6.05 26.59
N ALA A 13 19.77 -6.17 26.88
CA ALA A 13 20.70 -5.05 26.82
C ALA A 13 21.67 -5.07 25.61
N LEU A 14 21.37 -5.80 24.52
CA LEU A 14 22.33 -5.94 23.40
C LEU A 14 21.70 -5.76 22.01
N MET A 15 20.59 -5.04 21.88
CA MET A 15 20.04 -4.63 20.57
C MET A 15 19.72 -3.12 20.51
N ALA A 16 20.53 -2.30 21.11
CA ALA A 16 20.41 -0.85 21.01
C ALA A 16 21.78 -0.25 20.70
N ILE A 17 22.39 -0.60 19.57
CA ILE A 17 23.50 0.17 18.98
C ILE A 17 23.49 -0.13 17.50
N ALA A 18 23.14 0.85 16.71
CA ALA A 18 23.83 1.42 15.56
C ALA A 18 22.86 2.17 14.64
N PHE A 19 22.30 3.28 15.11
CA PHE A 19 22.01 4.39 14.20
C PHE A 19 23.13 5.41 14.39
N THR A 20 24.26 5.17 13.76
CA THR A 20 25.25 6.20 13.53
C THR A 20 24.78 7.03 12.35
N THR A 21 24.27 8.21 12.63
CA THR A 21 24.18 9.32 11.68
C THR A 21 25.57 9.63 11.16
N ILE A 22 25.87 9.23 9.94
CA ILE A 22 27.04 9.71 9.22
C ILE A 22 26.66 11.09 8.65
N SER A 23 26.92 12.14 9.43
CA SER A 23 27.00 13.49 8.91
C SER A 23 28.28 13.61 8.10
N LEU A 24 28.21 13.51 6.80
CA LEU A 24 29.29 13.88 5.88
C LEU A 24 29.33 15.39 5.79
N THR A 25 30.17 16.01 6.63
CA THR A 25 30.66 17.37 6.39
C THR A 25 31.65 17.29 5.25
N ALA A 26 31.23 17.56 4.04
CA ALA A 26 32.12 17.85 2.93
C ALA A 26 32.55 19.30 3.04
N CYS A 27 33.83 19.52 3.45
CA CYS A 27 34.50 20.77 3.31
C CYS A 27 35.40 20.68 2.06
N GLY A 28 35.24 21.58 1.12
CA GLY A 28 36.14 21.65 -0.04
C GLY A 28 35.50 22.41 -1.19
N GLY A 29 35.76 23.73 -1.27
CA GLY A 29 35.28 24.57 -2.34
C GLY A 29 36.00 24.30 -3.67
N SER A 30 35.21 24.36 -4.72
CA SER A 30 35.60 24.95 -6.02
C SER A 30 34.32 25.40 -6.67
N ASP A 31 34.28 26.68 -7.00
CA ASP A 31 33.21 27.32 -7.78
C ASP A 31 33.20 26.69 -9.17
N ASP A 32 32.25 25.80 -9.40
CA ASP A 32 31.79 25.40 -10.71
C ASP A 32 30.28 25.48 -10.66
N ASP A 33 29.75 26.62 -11.13
CA ASP A 33 28.31 26.88 -11.32
C ASP A 33 27.75 25.99 -12.43
N GLY A 34 27.88 24.68 -12.27
CA GLY A 34 27.16 23.70 -13.02
C GLY A 34 25.81 23.45 -12.31
N ASP A 35 24.71 23.79 -12.96
CA ASP A 35 23.36 23.41 -12.59
C ASP A 35 23.35 21.96 -12.07
N LYS A 36 23.52 21.80 -10.77
CA LYS A 36 23.19 20.54 -10.09
C LYS A 36 21.66 20.52 -10.02
N ASP A 37 21.05 20.14 -11.12
CA ASP A 37 19.71 19.61 -11.10
C ASP A 37 19.68 18.49 -10.06
N ASP A 38 19.21 18.78 -8.85
CA ASP A 38 19.04 17.81 -7.79
C ASP A 38 18.03 16.75 -8.29
N LEU A 39 18.54 15.67 -8.85
CA LEU A 39 17.72 14.52 -9.24
C LEU A 39 17.04 14.02 -7.97
N ILE A 40 15.70 14.10 -7.95
CA ILE A 40 14.90 13.53 -6.86
C ILE A 40 15.31 12.08 -6.68
N THR A 41 15.61 11.67 -5.47
CA THR A 41 16.01 10.28 -5.19
C THR A 41 14.85 9.32 -5.49
N ALA A 42 15.16 8.08 -5.85
CA ALA A 42 14.11 7.08 -6.10
C ALA A 42 13.22 6.85 -4.86
N SER A 43 13.76 6.98 -3.65
CA SER A 43 13.04 6.84 -2.39
C SER A 43 11.98 7.94 -2.18
N GLU A 44 12.25 9.15 -2.63
CA GLU A 44 11.30 10.26 -2.56
C GLU A 44 10.31 10.24 -3.73
N TYR A 45 10.75 9.70 -4.87
CA TYR A 45 9.99 9.78 -6.11
C TYR A 45 9.04 8.60 -6.32
N LEU A 46 9.38 7.38 -5.85
CA LEU A 46 8.59 6.16 -6.07
C LEU A 46 7.25 6.14 -5.31
N PRO A 47 7.17 6.49 -3.99
CA PRO A 47 5.94 6.35 -3.22
C PRO A 47 4.84 7.34 -3.61
N GLY A 48 3.58 6.96 -3.38
CA GLY A 48 2.40 7.82 -3.61
C GLY A 48 2.10 8.09 -5.08
N LYS A 49 2.59 7.24 -5.98
CA LYS A 49 2.44 7.39 -7.43
C LYS A 49 2.08 6.08 -8.10
N GLU A 50 1.52 6.20 -9.29
CA GLU A 50 1.31 5.09 -10.22
C GLU A 50 2.41 5.09 -11.29
N TRP A 51 2.88 3.90 -11.60
CA TRP A 51 4.00 3.65 -12.49
C TRP A 51 3.67 2.58 -13.52
N THR A 52 4.14 2.75 -14.74
CA THR A 52 4.04 1.73 -15.78
C THR A 52 5.33 0.91 -15.82
N ILE A 53 5.19 -0.40 -15.68
CA ILE A 53 6.29 -1.37 -15.75
C ILE A 53 5.88 -2.44 -16.76
N GLY A 54 6.56 -2.51 -17.86
CA GLY A 54 6.10 -3.31 -19.01
C GLY A 54 4.76 -2.79 -19.54
N ASN A 55 3.72 -3.62 -19.53
CA ASN A 55 2.37 -3.26 -20.00
C ASN A 55 1.37 -3.01 -18.86
N GLU A 56 1.82 -3.08 -17.61
CA GLU A 56 0.94 -2.99 -16.45
C GLU A 56 1.20 -1.70 -15.66
N THR A 57 0.17 -1.23 -14.97
CA THR A 57 0.26 -0.07 -14.08
C THR A 57 0.24 -0.52 -12.63
N TYR A 58 1.19 -0.02 -11.86
CA TYR A 58 1.40 -0.34 -10.45
C TYR A 58 1.31 0.91 -9.59
N SER A 59 0.56 0.81 -8.51
CA SER A 59 0.47 1.83 -7.47
C SER A 59 1.41 1.48 -6.31
N PHE A 60 2.36 2.37 -6.02
CA PHE A 60 3.32 2.23 -4.92
C PHE A 60 2.86 3.08 -3.74
N TYR A 61 2.20 2.45 -2.77
CA TYR A 61 1.71 3.15 -1.57
C TYR A 61 2.85 3.41 -0.57
N LYS A 62 2.73 4.50 0.21
CA LYS A 62 3.74 4.88 1.22
C LYS A 62 3.88 3.84 2.33
N ASN A 63 2.87 3.05 2.61
CA ASN A 63 2.90 1.94 3.56
C ASN A 63 3.47 0.63 2.98
N HIS A 64 4.24 0.71 1.88
CA HIS A 64 4.85 -0.43 1.19
C HIS A 64 3.89 -1.40 0.51
N LEU A 65 2.60 -1.09 0.43
CA LEU A 65 1.67 -1.87 -0.39
C LEU A 65 1.94 -1.60 -1.88
N LEU A 66 1.98 -2.67 -2.68
CA LEU A 66 2.04 -2.63 -4.14
C LEU A 66 0.72 -3.15 -4.69
N VAL A 67 0.09 -2.38 -5.57
CA VAL A 67 -1.18 -2.77 -6.20
C VAL A 67 -1.06 -2.66 -7.71
N CYS A 68 -1.50 -3.70 -8.42
CA CYS A 68 -1.71 -3.66 -9.86
C CYS A 68 -3.20 -3.87 -10.14
N GLU A 69 -3.79 -3.05 -10.99
CA GLU A 69 -5.14 -3.23 -11.50
C GLU A 69 -5.04 -3.67 -12.96
N SER A 70 -5.58 -4.85 -13.26
CA SER A 70 -5.61 -5.37 -14.62
C SER A 70 -7.03 -5.74 -15.02
N SER A 71 -7.42 -5.34 -16.21
CA SER A 71 -8.72 -5.67 -16.79
C SER A 71 -8.63 -6.97 -17.58
N ALA A 72 -9.21 -8.04 -17.09
CA ALA A 72 -9.39 -9.25 -17.89
C ALA A 72 -10.63 -9.09 -18.78
N ASN A 73 -10.46 -9.18 -20.10
CA ASN A 73 -11.56 -9.29 -21.04
C ASN A 73 -12.18 -10.69 -20.92
N VAL A 74 -13.25 -10.82 -20.17
CA VAL A 74 -14.06 -12.05 -20.15
C VAL A 74 -15.09 -11.95 -21.27
N THR A 75 -14.80 -12.56 -22.41
CA THR A 75 -15.74 -12.73 -23.51
C THR A 75 -16.64 -13.94 -23.24
N THR A 76 -17.77 -13.71 -22.61
CA THR A 76 -18.88 -14.64 -22.64
C THR A 76 -20.15 -13.84 -22.89
N GLY A 77 -20.59 -13.75 -24.15
CA GLY A 77 -21.94 -13.38 -24.54
C GLY A 77 -22.43 -11.95 -24.23
N GLY A 78 -21.57 -11.04 -23.82
CA GLY A 78 -21.90 -9.64 -23.50
C GLY A 78 -20.74 -9.01 -22.76
N LEU A 79 -20.32 -7.83 -23.19
CA LEU A 79 -19.22 -7.04 -22.69
C LEU A 79 -19.30 -6.82 -21.17
N THR A 80 -18.59 -7.60 -20.38
CA THR A 80 -18.27 -7.29 -18.98
C THR A 80 -16.77 -7.42 -18.80
N SER A 81 -16.07 -6.29 -18.82
CA SER A 81 -14.70 -6.22 -18.33
C SER A 81 -14.74 -6.37 -16.81
N GLN A 82 -14.16 -7.43 -16.29
CA GLN A 82 -13.96 -7.60 -14.85
C GLN A 82 -12.56 -7.10 -14.51
N ALA A 83 -12.48 -6.06 -13.69
CA ALA A 83 -11.21 -5.61 -13.14
C ALA A 83 -10.82 -6.53 -11.97
N TYR A 84 -9.56 -6.95 -11.96
CA TYR A 84 -8.95 -7.66 -10.85
C TYR A 84 -7.90 -6.80 -10.20
N LEU A 85 -7.75 -6.94 -8.88
CA LEU A 85 -6.69 -6.32 -8.11
C LEU A 85 -5.66 -7.39 -7.72
N TYR A 86 -4.41 -7.02 -7.87
CA TYR A 86 -3.26 -7.83 -7.50
C TYR A 86 -2.48 -7.06 -6.44
N PHE A 87 -2.19 -7.71 -5.34
CA PHE A 87 -1.60 -7.12 -4.15
C PHE A 87 -0.24 -7.73 -3.87
N GLY A 88 0.66 -6.90 -3.43
CA GLY A 88 1.98 -7.31 -3.01
C GLY A 88 2.63 -6.26 -2.14
N THR A 89 3.92 -6.38 -1.99
CA THR A 89 4.72 -5.42 -1.23
C THR A 89 5.90 -4.93 -2.05
N TRP A 90 6.37 -3.75 -1.71
CA TRP A 90 7.60 -3.20 -2.22
C TRP A 90 8.43 -2.62 -1.08
N GLN A 91 9.73 -2.57 -1.25
CA GLN A 91 10.66 -1.94 -0.32
C GLN A 91 11.86 -1.42 -1.09
N LEU A 92 12.28 -0.22 -0.77
CA LEU A 92 13.50 0.38 -1.28
C LEU A 92 14.46 0.63 -0.12
N ASP A 93 15.60 -0.05 -0.14
CA ASP A 93 16.67 0.09 0.82
C ASP A 93 17.91 0.66 0.11
N GLY A 94 18.18 1.93 0.33
CA GLY A 94 19.17 2.68 -0.45
C GLY A 94 18.82 2.65 -1.95
N ASN A 95 19.63 1.98 -2.74
CA ASN A 95 19.41 1.79 -4.18
C ASN A 95 18.99 0.37 -4.56
N ARG A 96 18.41 -0.38 -3.62
CA ARG A 96 17.93 -1.75 -3.84
C ARG A 96 16.41 -1.82 -3.67
N LEU A 97 15.69 -2.01 -4.77
CA LEU A 97 14.24 -2.21 -4.78
C LEU A 97 13.92 -3.70 -4.74
N THR A 98 13.08 -4.11 -3.80
CA THR A 98 12.46 -5.44 -3.77
C THR A 98 10.96 -5.26 -3.93
N ALA A 99 10.34 -6.02 -4.82
CA ALA A 99 8.91 -5.96 -5.06
C ALA A 99 8.37 -7.34 -5.41
N ALA A 100 7.16 -7.65 -4.98
CA ALA A 100 6.49 -8.90 -5.34
C ALA A 100 4.98 -8.79 -5.18
N ILE A 101 4.23 -9.17 -6.21
CA ILE A 101 2.80 -9.45 -6.12
C ILE A 101 2.62 -10.84 -5.53
N THR A 102 1.83 -10.98 -4.48
CA THR A 102 1.69 -12.23 -3.71
C THR A 102 0.25 -12.72 -3.57
N SER A 103 -0.74 -11.88 -3.85
CA SER A 103 -2.15 -12.23 -3.72
C SER A 103 -3.01 -11.46 -4.74
N SER A 104 -4.24 -11.92 -4.97
CA SER A 104 -5.13 -11.32 -5.96
C SER A 104 -6.60 -11.59 -5.65
N THR A 105 -7.47 -10.71 -6.15
CA THR A 105 -8.91 -10.98 -6.24
C THR A 105 -9.25 -11.94 -7.39
N GLN A 106 -8.31 -12.20 -8.31
CA GLN A 106 -8.45 -13.20 -9.37
C GLN A 106 -8.16 -14.60 -8.80
N PRO A 107 -9.07 -15.57 -8.91
CA PRO A 107 -8.79 -16.94 -8.54
C PRO A 107 -7.65 -17.54 -9.39
N ASN A 108 -6.75 -18.28 -8.75
CA ASN A 108 -5.67 -19.01 -9.42
C ASN A 108 -4.75 -18.11 -10.30
N PHE A 109 -4.45 -16.89 -9.84
CA PHE A 109 -3.53 -16.02 -10.55
C PHE A 109 -2.10 -16.56 -10.52
N ASP A 110 -1.33 -16.22 -11.55
CA ASP A 110 0.08 -16.57 -11.65
C ASP A 110 0.94 -15.35 -11.28
N ALA A 111 1.49 -15.37 -10.07
CA ALA A 111 2.30 -14.26 -9.56
C ALA A 111 3.55 -13.96 -10.43
N SER A 112 4.08 -14.96 -11.16
CA SER A 112 5.28 -14.80 -11.98
C SER A 112 5.08 -13.88 -13.19
N LYS A 113 3.83 -13.58 -13.55
CA LYS A 113 3.48 -12.69 -14.64
C LYS A 113 3.51 -11.21 -14.27
N PHE A 114 3.59 -10.91 -12.97
CA PHE A 114 3.58 -9.55 -12.44
C PHE A 114 4.97 -9.10 -12.05
N PHE A 115 5.11 -7.80 -11.82
CA PHE A 115 6.36 -7.22 -11.36
C PHE A 115 6.80 -7.87 -10.05
N HIS A 116 7.96 -8.50 -10.09
CA HIS A 116 8.54 -9.17 -8.94
C HIS A 116 10.07 -9.25 -9.08
N GLY A 117 10.75 -9.32 -7.96
CA GLY A 117 12.19 -9.52 -7.91
C GLY A 117 12.93 -8.50 -7.06
N THR A 118 14.24 -8.55 -7.18
CA THR A 118 15.16 -7.61 -6.55
C THR A 118 15.96 -6.91 -7.63
N TYR A 119 15.99 -5.60 -7.56
CA TYR A 119 16.69 -4.72 -8.49
C TYR A 119 17.72 -3.92 -7.72
N SER A 120 18.96 -3.89 -8.21
CA SER A 120 20.06 -3.09 -7.68
C SER A 120 20.28 -1.84 -8.52
N ASN A 121 21.11 -0.92 -8.02
CA ASN A 121 21.43 0.35 -8.69
C ASN A 121 20.20 1.16 -9.09
N VAL A 122 19.17 1.13 -8.25
CA VAL A 122 17.91 1.85 -8.51
C VAL A 122 18.15 3.35 -8.34
N HIS A 123 17.88 4.11 -9.38
CA HIS A 123 18.04 5.56 -9.43
C HIS A 123 17.04 6.19 -10.40
N THR A 124 16.91 7.50 -10.33
CA THR A 124 16.12 8.27 -11.28
C THR A 124 17.00 8.69 -12.47
N GLU A 125 16.41 8.66 -13.67
CA GLU A 125 17.02 9.21 -14.87
C GLU A 125 16.12 10.28 -15.48
N LYS A 126 16.72 11.27 -16.15
CA LYS A 126 15.97 12.27 -16.93
C LYS A 126 15.52 11.66 -18.25
N ASP A 127 14.25 11.84 -18.57
CA ASP A 127 13.78 11.55 -19.90
C ASP A 127 14.26 12.67 -20.85
N THR A 128 15.14 12.32 -21.76
CA THR A 128 15.67 13.25 -22.77
C THR A 128 14.91 13.17 -24.12
N SER A 129 13.86 12.38 -24.19
CA SER A 129 13.13 12.10 -25.44
C SER A 129 12.26 13.26 -25.96
N GLY A 130 12.24 14.39 -25.22
CA GLY A 130 11.46 15.57 -25.57
C GLY A 130 10.04 15.55 -25.01
N GLY A 131 9.52 16.74 -24.69
CA GLY A 131 8.19 16.87 -24.10
C GLY A 131 7.06 16.54 -25.09
N THR A 132 5.94 16.12 -24.54
CA THR A 132 4.72 15.94 -25.32
C THR A 132 4.07 17.29 -25.62
N ILE A 133 3.80 17.58 -26.88
CA ILE A 133 3.04 18.75 -27.29
C ILE A 133 1.57 18.34 -27.38
N SER A 134 0.72 18.91 -26.58
CA SER A 134 -0.73 18.72 -26.67
C SER A 134 -1.43 20.06 -26.89
N SER A 135 -2.54 20.03 -27.60
CA SER A 135 -3.39 21.19 -27.82
C SER A 135 -4.82 20.84 -27.42
N ASP A 136 -5.19 21.20 -26.21
CA ASP A 136 -6.55 20.97 -25.70
C ASP A 136 -7.58 22.01 -26.15
N LYS A 137 -7.10 23.12 -26.74
CA LYS A 137 -7.94 24.19 -27.26
C LYS A 137 -7.30 24.83 -28.50
N PRO A 138 -8.09 25.28 -29.48
CA PRO A 138 -7.57 26.05 -30.61
C PRO A 138 -6.75 27.27 -30.12
N GLY A 139 -5.48 27.30 -30.48
CA GLY A 139 -4.55 28.39 -30.14
C GLY A 139 -3.79 28.23 -28.81
N SER A 140 -3.97 27.13 -28.07
CA SER A 140 -3.13 26.80 -26.92
C SER A 140 -2.21 25.63 -27.23
N ILE A 141 -0.94 25.77 -26.91
CA ILE A 141 0.06 24.68 -26.96
C ILE A 141 0.52 24.45 -25.53
N THR A 142 0.28 23.24 -25.02
CA THR A 142 0.83 22.82 -23.73
C THR A 142 2.03 21.93 -24.00
N ILE A 143 3.20 22.35 -23.57
CA ILE A 143 4.42 21.52 -23.59
C ILE A 143 4.51 20.89 -22.21
N THR A 144 4.36 19.56 -22.16
CA THR A 144 4.57 18.81 -20.92
C THR A 144 6.01 18.33 -20.90
N GLU A 145 6.78 18.79 -19.94
CA GLU A 145 8.14 18.29 -19.74
C GLU A 145 8.09 16.78 -19.41
N PRO A 146 9.02 16.00 -19.97
CA PRO A 146 9.14 14.59 -19.64
C PRO A 146 9.38 14.42 -18.16
N LYS A 147 8.71 13.45 -17.55
CA LYS A 147 8.92 13.12 -16.15
C LYS A 147 10.14 12.19 -16.01
N PRO A 148 10.95 12.36 -14.95
CA PRO A 148 11.98 11.39 -14.65
C PRO A 148 11.40 9.98 -14.56
N TYR A 149 12.14 9.00 -15.02
CA TYR A 149 11.81 7.59 -14.84
C TYR A 149 12.82 6.92 -13.89
N ILE A 150 12.47 5.77 -13.38
CA ILE A 150 13.32 4.99 -12.50
C ILE A 150 13.89 3.82 -13.28
N VAL A 151 15.17 3.55 -13.10
CA VAL A 151 15.82 2.37 -13.66
C VAL A 151 16.49 1.56 -12.55
N GLY A 152 16.49 0.26 -12.69
CA GLY A 152 17.19 -0.65 -11.81
C GLY A 152 17.71 -1.87 -12.58
N THR A 153 18.68 -2.57 -12.04
CA THR A 153 19.27 -3.78 -12.64
C THR A 153 18.75 -5.01 -11.90
N GLY A 154 18.06 -5.89 -12.61
CA GLY A 154 17.56 -7.15 -12.10
C GLY A 154 18.68 -8.15 -11.77
N THR A 155 18.35 -9.20 -11.06
CA THR A 155 19.30 -10.29 -10.72
C THR A 155 19.80 -11.06 -11.95
N ASP A 156 19.10 -10.97 -13.08
CA ASP A 156 19.50 -11.52 -14.38
C ASP A 156 20.40 -10.56 -15.18
N GLY A 157 20.78 -9.44 -14.59
CA GLY A 157 21.61 -8.39 -15.22
C GLY A 157 20.87 -7.49 -16.21
N LYS A 158 19.56 -7.66 -16.39
CA LYS A 158 18.77 -6.81 -17.28
C LYS A 158 18.27 -5.56 -16.58
N SER A 159 18.18 -4.47 -17.33
CA SER A 159 17.56 -3.24 -16.85
C SER A 159 16.05 -3.37 -16.76
N CYS A 160 15.49 -2.88 -15.65
CA CYS A 160 14.07 -2.68 -15.46
C CYS A 160 13.78 -1.19 -15.49
N TYR A 161 12.84 -0.78 -16.32
CA TYR A 161 12.42 0.60 -16.48
C TYR A 161 11.04 0.80 -15.87
N ILE A 162 10.93 1.81 -15.00
CA ILE A 162 9.71 2.15 -14.26
C ILE A 162 9.31 3.57 -14.66
N TYR A 163 8.31 3.69 -15.53
CA TYR A 163 7.90 4.97 -16.09
C TYR A 163 6.79 5.61 -15.28
N TYR A 164 6.91 6.90 -15.02
CA TYR A 164 5.88 7.66 -14.34
C TYR A 164 4.57 7.63 -15.12
N HIS A 165 3.47 7.26 -14.45
CA HIS A 165 2.12 7.32 -15.01
C HIS A 165 1.38 8.56 -14.51
N LYS A 166 1.10 8.62 -13.20
CA LYS A 166 0.47 9.77 -12.55
C LYS A 166 0.69 9.78 -11.04
N ASN A 167 0.41 10.90 -10.40
CA ASN A 167 0.30 10.93 -8.95
C ASN A 167 -0.98 10.20 -8.52
N MET A 168 -0.92 9.47 -7.41
CA MET A 168 -2.12 8.99 -6.74
C MET A 168 -2.90 10.18 -6.18
N THR A 169 -4.22 10.14 -6.30
CA THR A 169 -5.07 11.29 -5.93
C THR A 169 -5.02 11.58 -4.44
N GLU A 170 -4.94 10.56 -3.58
CA GLU A 170 -4.85 10.68 -2.12
C GLU A 170 -4.21 9.43 -1.51
N ASP A 171 -2.90 9.37 -1.45
CA ASP A 171 -2.23 8.38 -0.62
C ASP A 171 -1.98 8.96 0.78
N LYS A 172 -2.86 8.62 1.75
CA LYS A 172 -2.76 9.01 3.17
C LYS A 172 -2.06 7.95 4.02
N THR A 173 -1.65 6.84 3.41
CA THR A 173 -1.00 5.74 4.13
C THR A 173 0.38 6.14 4.65
N ASP A 174 0.80 5.52 5.73
CA ASP A 174 2.14 5.66 6.27
C ASP A 174 2.68 4.32 6.79
N GLU A 175 3.95 4.30 7.20
CA GLU A 175 4.65 3.10 7.67
C GLU A 175 4.46 2.84 9.16
N THR A 176 3.61 3.60 9.83
CA THR A 176 3.41 3.42 11.27
C THR A 176 2.62 2.14 11.55
N ILE A 177 2.86 1.55 12.72
CA ILE A 177 2.14 0.36 13.18
C ILE A 177 0.62 0.59 13.33
N HIS A 178 0.20 1.85 13.40
CA HIS A 178 -1.19 2.29 13.43
C HIS A 178 -1.39 3.34 12.33
N ASP A 179 -1.42 2.89 11.07
CA ASP A 179 -1.48 3.76 9.89
C ASP A 179 -2.61 4.80 10.02
N ARG A 180 -2.22 6.07 9.90
CA ARG A 180 -3.14 7.21 10.03
C ARG A 180 -4.23 7.24 8.97
N ALA A 181 -4.05 6.57 7.84
CA ALA A 181 -5.07 6.44 6.82
C ALA A 181 -6.34 5.74 7.32
N LEU A 182 -6.22 4.90 8.37
CA LEU A 182 -7.36 4.22 8.99
C LEU A 182 -8.03 5.04 10.09
N HIS A 183 -7.35 6.04 10.71
CA HIS A 183 -7.86 6.76 11.87
C HIS A 183 -9.22 7.41 11.59
N GLY A 184 -10.14 7.26 12.54
CA GLY A 184 -11.47 7.85 12.49
C GLY A 184 -12.59 6.82 12.51
N THR A 185 -13.79 7.29 12.19
CA THR A 185 -15.00 6.47 12.17
C THR A 185 -15.39 6.09 10.76
N TRP A 186 -15.58 4.81 10.54
CA TRP A 186 -15.98 4.21 9.29
C TRP A 186 -17.34 3.53 9.45
N TYR A 187 -18.24 3.70 8.51
CA TYR A 187 -19.64 3.27 8.56
C TYR A 187 -19.92 2.20 7.49
N ASN A 188 -20.76 1.23 7.85
CA ASN A 188 -21.27 0.23 6.93
C ASN A 188 -22.68 -0.18 7.39
N LYS A 189 -23.36 -0.97 6.57
CA LYS A 189 -24.61 -1.65 6.95
C LYS A 189 -24.37 -3.15 6.96
N VAL A 190 -24.67 -3.79 8.07
CA VAL A 190 -24.51 -5.23 8.25
C VAL A 190 -25.87 -5.90 8.46
N GLN A 191 -26.02 -7.10 7.94
CA GLN A 191 -27.21 -7.92 8.15
C GLN A 191 -26.89 -8.96 9.22
N LEU A 192 -27.67 -8.97 10.29
CA LEU A 192 -27.62 -9.99 11.33
C LEU A 192 -28.90 -10.82 11.30
N THR A 193 -28.75 -12.13 11.44
CA THR A 193 -29.88 -13.03 11.58
C THR A 193 -30.26 -13.15 13.05
N ASP A 194 -31.51 -12.84 13.37
CA ASP A 194 -32.07 -13.14 14.68
C ASP A 194 -32.18 -14.65 14.85
N THR A 195 -31.38 -15.22 15.74
CA THR A 195 -31.31 -16.67 15.96
C THR A 195 -32.60 -17.28 16.51
N LYS A 196 -33.52 -16.46 17.05
CA LYS A 196 -34.79 -16.94 17.62
C LYS A 196 -35.86 -17.18 16.57
N ASN A 197 -35.89 -16.34 15.54
CA ASN A 197 -36.97 -16.39 14.54
C ASN A 197 -36.45 -16.51 13.09
N GLY A 198 -35.13 -16.56 12.90
CA GLY A 198 -34.51 -16.69 11.59
C GLY A 198 -34.65 -15.45 10.69
N THR A 199 -35.13 -14.33 11.22
CA THR A 199 -35.30 -13.11 10.43
C THR A 199 -34.00 -12.35 10.29
N MET A 200 -33.74 -11.82 9.11
CA MET A 200 -32.59 -10.92 8.87
C MET A 200 -33.00 -9.49 9.15
N LYS A 201 -32.17 -8.78 9.90
CA LYS A 201 -32.32 -7.35 10.18
C LYS A 201 -31.04 -6.61 9.81
N THR A 202 -31.19 -5.49 9.13
CA THR A 202 -30.07 -4.61 8.78
C THR A 202 -29.81 -3.61 9.90
N TYR A 203 -28.56 -3.49 10.30
CA TYR A 203 -28.09 -2.55 11.32
C TYR A 203 -27.04 -1.62 10.73
N GLU A 204 -26.99 -0.40 11.24
CA GLU A 204 -25.83 0.46 11.03
C GLU A 204 -24.64 -0.08 11.84
N ALA A 205 -23.50 -0.15 11.19
CA ALA A 205 -22.24 -0.59 11.80
C ALA A 205 -21.23 0.54 11.76
N LYS A 206 -20.43 0.65 12.82
CA LYS A 206 -19.31 1.57 12.93
C LYS A 206 -18.06 0.80 13.30
N MET A 207 -16.97 1.19 12.68
CA MET A 207 -15.62 0.73 13.00
C MET A 207 -14.79 1.98 13.27
N ILE A 208 -14.29 2.14 14.50
CA ILE A 208 -13.63 3.36 14.97
C ILE A 208 -12.17 3.02 15.27
N PHE A 209 -11.26 3.44 14.41
CA PHE A 209 -9.83 3.27 14.61
C PHE A 209 -9.25 4.44 15.40
N ASN A 210 -8.64 4.16 16.53
CA ASN A 210 -7.99 5.12 17.40
C ASN A 210 -6.46 5.10 17.19
N ALA A 211 -5.82 6.23 17.44
CA ALA A 211 -4.37 6.38 17.32
C ALA A 211 -3.56 5.56 18.33
N ASP A 212 -4.21 5.07 19.40
CA ASP A 212 -3.59 4.22 20.42
C ASP A 212 -3.52 2.74 20.05
N GLY A 213 -3.92 2.36 18.84
CA GLY A 213 -3.94 0.98 18.37
C GLY A 213 -5.19 0.21 18.76
N THR A 214 -6.22 0.89 19.24
CA THR A 214 -7.52 0.26 19.49
C THR A 214 -8.49 0.49 18.35
N VAL A 215 -9.36 -0.48 18.11
CA VAL A 215 -10.49 -0.35 17.19
C VAL A 215 -11.77 -0.79 17.90
N GLN A 216 -12.80 0.06 17.86
CA GLN A 216 -14.12 -0.24 18.40
C GLN A 216 -15.08 -0.61 17.27
N PHE A 217 -15.83 -1.67 17.47
CA PHE A 217 -16.94 -2.09 16.61
C PHE A 217 -18.27 -1.86 17.30
N VAL A 218 -19.16 -1.14 16.65
CA VAL A 218 -20.51 -0.87 17.15
C VAL A 218 -21.50 -1.26 16.05
N ILE A 219 -22.48 -2.13 16.37
CA ILE A 219 -23.56 -2.51 15.43
C ILE A 219 -24.89 -2.32 16.14
N GLY A 220 -25.57 -1.24 15.79
CA GLY A 220 -26.81 -0.84 16.45
C GLY A 220 -26.64 -0.79 17.96
N ASP A 221 -27.59 -1.43 18.65
CA ASP A 221 -27.60 -1.66 20.12
C ASP A 221 -27.23 -3.11 20.49
N VAL A 222 -26.72 -3.89 19.52
CA VAL A 222 -26.51 -5.34 19.65
C VAL A 222 -25.08 -5.71 19.94
N ILE A 223 -24.12 -5.01 19.30
CA ILE A 223 -22.69 -5.30 19.42
C ILE A 223 -21.96 -3.99 19.72
N ASP A 224 -21.19 -4.02 20.80
CA ASP A 224 -20.22 -2.98 21.16
C ASP A 224 -19.02 -3.66 21.82
N PHE A 225 -17.90 -3.71 21.12
CA PHE A 225 -16.66 -4.23 21.68
C PHE A 225 -15.45 -3.48 21.12
N THR A 226 -14.38 -3.49 21.89
CA THR A 226 -13.09 -2.90 21.51
C THR A 226 -12.04 -4.01 21.43
N THR A 227 -11.20 -3.94 20.41
CA THR A 227 -10.04 -4.81 20.22
C THR A 227 -8.85 -3.98 19.77
N THR A 228 -7.71 -4.61 19.55
CA THR A 228 -6.51 -3.96 19.02
C THR A 228 -6.43 -4.10 17.51
N TYR A 229 -5.65 -3.21 16.89
CA TYR A 229 -5.23 -3.37 15.51
C TYR A 229 -3.76 -2.99 15.33
N GLU A 230 -3.14 -3.58 14.32
CA GLU A 230 -1.80 -3.24 13.86
C GLU A 230 -1.77 -3.20 12.34
N THR A 231 -0.94 -2.33 11.77
CA THR A 231 -0.76 -2.23 10.33
C THR A 231 0.68 -2.55 9.93
N LYS A 232 0.83 -3.24 8.81
CA LYS A 232 2.14 -3.53 8.23
C LYS A 232 2.01 -3.80 6.74
N ASN A 233 2.77 -3.08 5.92
CA ASN A 233 2.85 -3.31 4.47
C ASN A 233 1.47 -3.38 3.78
N GLY A 234 0.57 -2.46 4.13
CA GLY A 234 -0.79 -2.42 3.58
C GLY A 234 -1.74 -3.50 4.10
N THR A 235 -1.33 -4.25 5.12
CA THR A 235 -2.20 -5.19 5.83
C THR A 235 -2.57 -4.62 7.19
N VAL A 236 -3.86 -4.70 7.54
CA VAL A 236 -4.35 -4.46 8.90
C VAL A 236 -4.69 -5.79 9.55
N THR A 237 -4.17 -6.02 10.75
CA THR A 237 -4.51 -7.17 11.58
C THR A 237 -5.34 -6.69 12.75
N LEU A 238 -6.55 -7.23 12.88
CA LEU A 238 -7.50 -6.94 13.95
C LEU A 238 -7.44 -8.07 14.98
N GLY A 239 -7.33 -7.75 16.26
CA GLY A 239 -7.34 -8.74 17.33
C GLY A 239 -8.62 -9.57 17.37
N SER A 240 -9.73 -8.99 16.93
CA SER A 240 -11.01 -9.65 16.71
C SER A 240 -11.80 -8.92 15.63
N TYR A 241 -12.58 -9.64 14.83
CA TYR A 241 -13.45 -9.06 13.80
C TYR A 241 -14.83 -9.70 13.86
N ILE A 242 -15.88 -8.91 13.60
CA ILE A 242 -17.30 -9.26 13.81
C ILE A 242 -17.72 -10.58 13.18
N LEU A 243 -17.11 -10.95 12.05
CA LEU A 243 -17.51 -12.10 11.25
C LEU A 243 -16.48 -13.23 11.28
N LYS A 244 -15.42 -13.12 12.08
CA LYS A 244 -14.35 -14.13 12.17
C LYS A 244 -13.84 -14.25 13.59
N ASP A 245 -13.77 -15.50 14.06
CA ASP A 245 -13.08 -15.83 15.30
C ASP A 245 -11.57 -15.69 15.08
N ASN A 246 -10.95 -14.70 15.81
CA ASN A 246 -9.53 -14.54 16.11
C ASN A 246 -8.50 -14.37 14.99
N PRO A 247 -7.42 -13.69 15.29
CA PRO A 247 -7.19 -12.38 14.70
C PRO A 247 -7.40 -12.41 13.18
N ALA A 248 -8.11 -11.45 12.62
CA ALA A 248 -8.37 -11.36 11.19
C ALA A 248 -7.40 -10.35 10.55
N SER A 249 -6.77 -10.75 9.44
CA SER A 249 -5.89 -9.88 8.67
C SER A 249 -6.50 -9.59 7.30
N PHE A 250 -6.43 -8.32 6.90
CA PHE A 250 -6.98 -7.83 5.64
C PHE A 250 -5.97 -6.94 4.93
N ILE A 251 -5.87 -7.04 3.63
CA ILE A 251 -5.28 -5.96 2.84
C ILE A 251 -6.27 -4.81 2.84
N TYR A 252 -5.85 -3.60 3.19
CA TYR A 252 -6.71 -2.43 3.17
C TYR A 252 -6.29 -1.43 2.10
N LEU A 253 -7.28 -0.87 1.41
CA LEU A 253 -7.12 0.26 0.51
C LEU A 253 -8.01 1.40 1.00
N GLN A 254 -7.38 2.52 1.33
CA GLN A 254 -8.09 3.77 1.61
C GLN A 254 -8.09 4.61 0.34
N TYR A 255 -9.28 4.91 -0.17
CA TYR A 255 -9.46 5.73 -1.37
C TYR A 255 -10.58 6.75 -1.12
N GLY A 256 -10.18 8.01 -1.00
CA GLY A 256 -11.11 9.08 -0.67
C GLY A 256 -11.92 8.78 0.60
N PRO A 257 -13.27 8.76 0.53
CA PRO A 257 -14.14 8.51 1.68
C PRO A 257 -14.31 7.02 2.02
N VAL A 258 -13.59 6.11 1.39
CA VAL A 258 -13.80 4.66 1.51
C VAL A 258 -12.54 3.95 1.99
N VAL A 259 -12.71 3.04 2.93
CA VAL A 259 -11.75 1.97 3.26
C VAL A 259 -12.32 0.64 2.81
N SER A 260 -11.57 -0.08 2.01
CA SER A 260 -11.89 -1.44 1.55
C SER A 260 -10.98 -2.43 2.23
N LEU A 261 -11.55 -3.43 2.90
CA LEU A 261 -10.84 -4.53 3.56
C LEU A 261 -10.97 -5.78 2.70
N TYR A 262 -9.85 -6.25 2.16
CA TYR A 262 -9.80 -7.44 1.30
C TYR A 262 -9.29 -8.64 2.08
N ASP A 263 -10.11 -9.65 2.21
CA ASP A 263 -9.70 -10.98 2.66
C ASP A 263 -9.28 -11.81 1.45
N VAL A 264 -7.99 -11.98 1.27
CA VAL A 264 -7.39 -12.74 0.17
C VAL A 264 -6.92 -14.13 0.61
N SER A 265 -7.19 -14.52 1.85
CA SER A 265 -6.77 -15.81 2.44
C SER A 265 -7.60 -16.99 1.97
N GLN A 266 -8.75 -16.76 1.32
CA GLN A 266 -9.70 -17.77 0.91
C GLN A 266 -9.71 -17.98 -0.60
N THR A 267 -10.24 -19.12 -1.06
CA THR A 267 -10.48 -19.43 -2.48
C THR A 267 -11.46 -18.46 -3.16
N ARG A 268 -12.16 -17.68 -2.36
CA ARG A 268 -12.97 -16.53 -2.80
C ARG A 268 -12.56 -15.35 -1.95
N TYR A 269 -12.12 -14.26 -2.59
CA TYR A 269 -11.91 -13.03 -1.88
C TYR A 269 -13.24 -12.44 -1.41
N THR A 270 -13.22 -11.82 -0.23
CA THR A 270 -14.30 -10.94 0.22
C THR A 270 -13.76 -9.52 0.34
N CYS A 271 -14.61 -8.54 0.09
CA CYS A 271 -14.27 -7.15 0.22
C CYS A 271 -15.35 -6.44 1.03
N ASP A 272 -14.99 -6.00 2.22
CA ASP A 272 -15.85 -5.18 3.06
C ASP A 272 -15.51 -3.71 2.85
N ARG A 273 -16.50 -2.91 2.43
CA ARG A 273 -16.34 -1.48 2.20
C ARG A 273 -16.94 -0.68 3.35
N TRP A 274 -16.13 0.23 3.87
CA TRP A 274 -16.49 1.12 4.95
C TRP A 274 -16.34 2.57 4.50
N TYR A 275 -17.27 3.44 4.89
CA TYR A 275 -17.36 4.81 4.43
C TYR A 275 -17.16 5.78 5.59
N ASN A 276 -16.55 6.93 5.36
CA ASN A 276 -16.34 7.93 6.41
C ASN A 276 -17.60 8.75 6.74
N THR A 277 -18.72 8.44 6.11
CA THR A 277 -20.05 9.01 6.40
C THR A 277 -21.08 7.89 6.52
N PRO A 278 -22.12 8.07 7.36
CA PRO A 278 -23.24 7.13 7.44
C PRO A 278 -23.88 6.85 6.07
N GLN A 279 -24.27 5.60 5.83
CA GLN A 279 -24.83 5.13 4.56
C GLN A 279 -26.37 4.98 4.64
#